data_41cdb2cc6a49d0fbce8704cfe45af529
#
_entry.id   41cdb2cc6a49d0fbce8704cfe45af529
#
_cell.length_a   1.000
_cell.length_b   1.000
_cell.length_c   1.000
_cell.angle_alpha   90.00
_cell.angle_beta   90.00
_cell.angle_gamma   90.00
#
_symmetry.space_group_name_H-M   'P 1'
#
loop_
_entity.id
_entity.type
_entity.pdbx_description
1 polymer ?
#
loop_
_entity_poly.entity_id
_entity_poly.type
_entity_poly.pdbx_seq_one_letter_code
_entity_poly.pdbx_strand_id
1 'polypeptide(L)'
;MEVFFNSLSLILSFDKDLYEIIFLSLRVSLIALLISTIIGLPVAGILASKNFLGKKLVLIFFNSMMALPPVFVGLVLYVLFSQSGFFGFMNILYTPMIMVIAQVIIILPIIVSVSAELLENIFQEYKELFDTFSVSTLRRVKTTLFDARFSLITCILTGLGRALSEVGAIIIVGGNIVHYTRVMTTTIALETSRGNLSLAIALGIILILSLIHI
;
A
#
# COMPACT_ATOMS: atom_id res chain seq x y z
N MET A 1 13.24 21.52 23.48
CA MET A 1 12.43 20.74 24.44
C MET A 1 10.95 21.11 24.40
N GLU A 2 10.60 22.38 24.32
CA GLU A 2 9.19 22.85 24.25
C GLU A 2 8.38 22.22 23.09
N VAL A 3 8.98 22.13 21.90
CA VAL A 3 8.32 21.53 20.73
C VAL A 3 7.88 20.09 20.99
N PHE A 4 8.72 19.31 21.66
CA PHE A 4 8.41 17.91 21.99
C PHE A 4 7.30 17.79 23.05
N PHE A 5 7.32 18.64 24.08
CA PHE A 5 6.24 18.69 25.06
C PHE A 5 4.91 19.10 24.44
N ASN A 6 4.91 20.10 23.54
CA ASN A 6 3.74 20.51 22.80
C ASN A 6 3.21 19.38 21.90
N SER A 7 4.10 18.62 21.27
CA SER A 7 3.72 17.45 20.46
C SER A 7 3.02 16.38 21.27
N LEU A 8 3.55 16.06 22.46
CA LEU A 8 2.92 15.10 23.37
C LEU A 8 1.57 15.62 23.92
N SER A 9 1.47 16.91 24.21
CA SER A 9 0.21 17.51 24.64
C SER A 9 -0.87 17.43 23.57
N LEU A 10 -0.53 17.63 22.29
CA LEU A 10 -1.47 17.46 21.16
C LEU A 10 -1.99 16.01 21.05
N ILE A 11 -1.12 15.03 21.27
CA ILE A 11 -1.52 13.61 21.25
C ILE A 11 -2.45 13.31 22.44
N LEU A 12 -2.10 13.76 23.65
CA LEU A 12 -2.84 13.46 24.87
C LEU A 12 -4.14 14.25 25.01
N SER A 13 -4.25 15.44 24.39
CA SER A 13 -5.47 16.26 24.40
C SER A 13 -6.54 15.78 23.43
N PHE A 14 -6.28 14.71 22.70
CA PHE A 14 -7.19 14.18 21.67
C PHE A 14 -7.62 15.27 20.67
N ASP A 15 -6.65 16.05 20.19
CA ASP A 15 -6.92 17.10 19.22
C ASP A 15 -7.66 16.56 18.00
N LYS A 16 -8.83 17.15 17.70
CA LYS A 16 -9.74 16.65 16.68
C LYS A 16 -9.12 16.62 15.29
N ASP A 17 -8.37 17.65 14.93
CA ASP A 17 -7.77 17.78 13.61
C ASP A 17 -6.65 16.74 13.42
N LEU A 18 -5.86 16.50 14.49
CA LEU A 18 -4.81 15.48 14.49
C LEU A 18 -5.42 14.08 14.30
N TYR A 19 -6.47 13.73 15.02
CA TYR A 19 -7.09 12.41 14.92
C TYR A 19 -7.84 12.19 13.60
N GLU A 20 -8.41 13.24 13.01
CA GLU A 20 -9.00 13.18 11.66
C GLU A 20 -7.96 12.81 10.61
N ILE A 21 -6.77 13.41 10.66
CA ILE A 21 -5.65 13.10 9.77
C ILE A 21 -5.19 11.64 9.94
N ILE A 22 -5.07 11.17 11.19
CA ILE A 22 -4.68 9.78 11.49
C ILE A 22 -5.70 8.80 10.92
N PHE A 23 -6.98 9.04 11.21
CA PHE A 23 -8.06 8.16 10.77
C PHE A 23 -8.15 8.07 9.25
N LEU A 24 -8.03 9.20 8.55
CA LEU A 24 -8.03 9.22 7.08
C LEU A 24 -6.82 8.47 6.52
N SER A 25 -5.63 8.65 7.11
CA SER A 25 -4.42 7.94 6.69
C SER A 25 -4.59 6.42 6.81
N LEU A 26 -5.05 5.96 7.97
CA LEU A 26 -5.29 4.54 8.21
C LEU A 26 -6.36 3.99 7.28
N ARG A 27 -7.49 4.71 7.12
CA ARG A 27 -8.59 4.30 6.24
C ARG A 27 -8.14 4.13 4.79
N VAL A 28 -7.44 5.10 4.23
CA VAL A 28 -6.96 5.04 2.84
C VAL A 28 -5.97 3.89 2.67
N SER A 29 -5.00 3.75 3.58
CA SER A 29 -3.97 2.71 3.50
C SER A 29 -4.55 1.30 3.70
N LEU A 30 -5.48 1.11 4.65
CA LEU A 30 -6.11 -0.18 4.89
C LEU A 30 -7.02 -0.62 3.73
N ILE A 31 -7.79 0.30 3.14
CA ILE A 31 -8.62 -0.01 1.97
C ILE A 31 -7.73 -0.40 0.79
N ALA A 32 -6.66 0.34 0.52
CA ALA A 32 -5.73 0.03 -0.55
C ALA A 32 -5.03 -1.32 -0.33
N LEU A 33 -4.62 -1.60 0.91
CA LEU A 33 -4.02 -2.88 1.30
C LEU A 33 -5.01 -4.03 1.09
N LEU A 34 -6.25 -3.88 1.52
CA LEU A 34 -7.29 -4.90 1.37
C LEU A 34 -7.52 -5.25 -0.10
N ILE A 35 -7.69 -4.22 -0.95
CA ILE A 35 -7.86 -4.41 -2.40
C ILE A 35 -6.63 -5.10 -3.00
N SER A 36 -5.43 -4.62 -2.67
CA SER A 36 -4.18 -5.19 -3.19
C SER A 36 -3.96 -6.63 -2.72
N THR A 37 -4.38 -6.97 -1.51
CA THR A 37 -4.29 -8.34 -0.97
C THR A 37 -5.28 -9.28 -1.65
N ILE A 38 -6.54 -8.86 -1.81
CA ILE A 38 -7.59 -9.66 -2.47
C ILE A 38 -7.22 -9.98 -3.92
N ILE A 39 -6.59 -9.04 -4.62
CA ILE A 39 -6.15 -9.23 -6.01
C ILE A 39 -4.79 -9.91 -6.06
N GLY A 40 -3.85 -9.45 -5.25
CA GLY A 40 -2.43 -9.83 -5.32
C GLY A 40 -2.17 -11.28 -4.90
N LEU A 41 -2.77 -11.76 -3.81
CA LEU A 41 -2.52 -13.13 -3.35
C LEU A 41 -2.99 -14.21 -4.33
N PRO A 42 -4.20 -14.13 -4.94
CA PRO A 42 -4.57 -15.08 -5.99
C PRO A 42 -3.66 -15.01 -7.22
N VAL A 43 -3.25 -13.82 -7.64
CA VAL A 43 -2.30 -13.64 -8.76
C VAL A 43 -0.95 -14.27 -8.41
N ALA A 44 -0.41 -14.01 -7.23
CA ALA A 44 0.82 -14.61 -6.74
C ALA A 44 0.73 -16.14 -6.69
N GLY A 45 -0.37 -16.68 -6.17
CA GLY A 45 -0.62 -18.13 -6.11
C GLY A 45 -0.67 -18.79 -7.50
N ILE A 46 -1.27 -18.13 -8.49
CA ILE A 46 -1.29 -18.61 -9.87
C ILE A 46 0.11 -18.56 -10.48
N LEU A 47 0.86 -17.48 -10.26
CA LEU A 47 2.23 -17.32 -10.74
C LEU A 47 3.16 -18.39 -10.12
N ALA A 48 3.00 -18.69 -8.84
CA ALA A 48 3.78 -19.73 -8.17
C ALA A 48 3.46 -21.15 -8.68
N SER A 49 2.17 -21.45 -8.89
CA SER A 49 1.71 -22.82 -9.13
C SER A 49 1.65 -23.25 -10.60
N LYS A 50 1.66 -22.31 -11.54
CA LYS A 50 1.56 -22.57 -12.98
C LYS A 50 2.84 -22.25 -13.74
N ASN A 51 3.21 -23.15 -14.65
CA ASN A 51 4.20 -22.85 -15.69
C ASN A 51 3.42 -22.57 -16.99
N PHE A 52 3.52 -21.35 -17.48
CA PHE A 52 2.90 -20.92 -18.74
C PHE A 52 3.88 -20.03 -19.54
N LEU A 53 3.66 -19.99 -20.85
CA LEU A 53 4.46 -19.13 -21.72
C LEU A 53 4.23 -17.66 -21.32
N GLY A 54 5.30 -16.96 -20.94
CA GLY A 54 5.23 -15.56 -20.47
C GLY A 54 5.25 -15.38 -18.94
N LYS A 55 5.21 -16.44 -18.11
CA LYS A 55 5.34 -16.33 -16.64
C LYS A 55 6.50 -15.41 -16.23
N LYS A 56 7.67 -15.62 -16.84
CA LYS A 56 8.86 -14.82 -16.54
C LYS A 56 8.68 -13.34 -16.86
N LEU A 57 8.00 -13.02 -17.97
CA LEU A 57 7.71 -11.62 -18.33
C LEU A 57 6.77 -10.96 -17.33
N VAL A 58 5.73 -11.68 -16.88
CA VAL A 58 4.80 -11.18 -15.86
C VAL A 58 5.51 -10.92 -14.53
N LEU A 59 6.40 -11.84 -14.09
CA LEU A 59 7.19 -11.63 -12.88
C LEU A 59 8.14 -10.44 -13.04
N ILE A 60 8.83 -10.31 -14.16
CA ILE A 60 9.69 -9.15 -14.44
C ILE A 60 8.87 -7.86 -14.43
N PHE A 61 7.67 -7.85 -14.98
CA PHE A 61 6.77 -6.69 -14.96
C PHE A 61 6.43 -6.27 -13.54
N PHE A 62 5.95 -7.18 -12.68
CA PHE A 62 5.64 -6.84 -11.29
C PHE A 62 6.87 -6.40 -10.50
N ASN A 63 8.01 -7.09 -10.66
CA ASN A 63 9.26 -6.71 -10.01
C ASN A 63 9.73 -5.31 -10.46
N SER A 64 9.59 -4.98 -11.74
CA SER A 64 9.93 -3.65 -12.25
C SER A 64 9.00 -2.57 -11.70
N MET A 65 7.70 -2.89 -11.55
CA MET A 65 6.72 -1.98 -10.98
C MET A 65 6.99 -1.66 -9.50
N MET A 66 7.65 -2.55 -8.73
CA MET A 66 8.06 -2.24 -7.36
C MET A 66 9.07 -1.07 -7.31
N ALA A 67 9.87 -0.89 -8.35
CA ALA A 67 10.87 0.17 -8.45
C ALA A 67 10.32 1.48 -9.01
N LEU A 68 9.03 1.54 -9.42
CA LEU A 68 8.43 2.76 -9.96
C LEU A 68 8.48 3.89 -8.93
N PRO A 69 8.97 5.10 -9.33
CA PRO A 69 8.91 6.25 -8.46
C PRO A 69 7.46 6.64 -8.17
N PRO A 70 7.04 6.69 -6.89
CA PRO A 70 5.65 6.99 -6.54
C PRO A 70 5.17 8.35 -7.05
N VAL A 71 6.06 9.33 -7.07
CA VAL A 71 5.78 10.67 -7.62
C VAL A 71 5.37 10.57 -9.09
N PHE A 72 6.01 9.68 -9.87
CA PHE A 72 5.64 9.44 -11.27
C PHE A 72 4.26 8.79 -11.38
N VAL A 73 3.94 7.83 -10.52
CA VAL A 73 2.59 7.24 -10.46
C VAL A 73 1.54 8.32 -10.17
N GLY A 74 1.80 9.18 -9.18
CA GLY A 74 0.93 10.32 -8.87
C GLY A 74 0.75 11.26 -10.06
N LEU A 75 1.82 11.59 -10.78
CA LEU A 75 1.76 12.45 -11.96
C LEU A 75 0.93 11.82 -13.09
N VAL A 76 1.13 10.54 -13.38
CA VAL A 76 0.35 9.83 -14.41
C VAL A 76 -1.12 9.83 -14.06
N LEU A 77 -1.47 9.52 -12.81
CA LEU A 77 -2.86 9.55 -12.35
C LEU A 77 -3.43 10.96 -12.42
N TYR A 78 -2.66 11.98 -12.01
CA TYR A 78 -3.09 13.37 -12.14
C TYR A 78 -3.44 13.74 -13.58
N VAL A 79 -2.57 13.41 -14.55
CA VAL A 79 -2.83 13.70 -15.97
C VAL A 79 -4.06 12.94 -16.48
N LEU A 80 -4.22 11.66 -16.11
CA LEU A 80 -5.34 10.83 -16.55
C LEU A 80 -6.69 11.28 -15.98
N PHE A 81 -6.72 11.72 -14.72
CA PHE A 81 -7.96 12.08 -14.00
C PHE A 81 -8.20 13.60 -13.90
N SER A 82 -7.31 14.44 -14.45
CA SER A 82 -7.56 15.89 -14.59
C SER A 82 -8.76 16.15 -15.50
N GLN A 83 -9.36 17.34 -15.41
CA GLN A 83 -10.54 17.69 -16.22
C GLN A 83 -10.33 17.51 -17.72
N SER A 84 -9.11 17.72 -18.22
CA SER A 84 -8.72 17.49 -19.61
C SER A 84 -8.21 16.09 -19.89
N GLY A 85 -8.10 15.23 -18.86
CA GLY A 85 -7.60 13.87 -18.97
C GLY A 85 -8.65 12.87 -19.43
N PHE A 86 -8.20 11.69 -19.85
CA PHE A 86 -9.07 10.62 -20.39
C PHE A 86 -10.16 10.18 -19.40
N PHE A 87 -9.88 10.16 -18.11
CA PHE A 87 -10.82 9.80 -17.04
C PHE A 87 -11.37 11.01 -16.28
N GLY A 88 -11.21 12.24 -16.82
CA GLY A 88 -11.65 13.48 -16.17
C GLY A 88 -13.14 13.50 -15.83
N PHE A 89 -13.98 12.81 -16.62
CA PHE A 89 -15.42 12.69 -16.38
C PHE A 89 -15.78 12.02 -15.04
N MET A 90 -14.87 11.26 -14.45
CA MET A 90 -15.11 10.61 -13.15
C MET A 90 -15.06 11.59 -11.96
N ASN A 91 -14.44 12.77 -12.12
CA ASN A 91 -14.30 13.81 -11.09
C ASN A 91 -13.80 13.32 -9.73
N ILE A 92 -12.88 12.34 -9.74
CA ILE A 92 -12.33 11.76 -8.51
C ILE A 92 -10.97 12.34 -8.09
N LEU A 93 -10.37 13.21 -8.91
CA LEU A 93 -9.13 13.89 -8.54
C LEU A 93 -9.35 14.71 -7.26
N TYR A 94 -8.35 14.74 -6.39
CA TYR A 94 -8.40 15.37 -5.06
C TYR A 94 -9.44 14.79 -4.11
N THR A 95 -9.79 13.52 -4.28
CA THR A 95 -10.66 12.79 -3.33
C THR A 95 -9.90 11.65 -2.65
N PRO A 96 -10.37 11.11 -1.52
CA PRO A 96 -9.77 9.91 -0.92
C PRO A 96 -9.75 8.70 -1.85
N MET A 97 -10.69 8.62 -2.81
CA MET A 97 -10.77 7.51 -3.76
C MET A 97 -9.54 7.42 -4.68
N ILE A 98 -9.10 8.53 -5.24
CA ILE A 98 -7.90 8.53 -6.10
C ILE A 98 -6.63 8.22 -5.29
N MET A 99 -6.58 8.61 -4.01
CA MET A 99 -5.49 8.25 -3.11
C MET A 99 -5.42 6.73 -2.90
N VAL A 100 -6.57 6.07 -2.71
CA VAL A 100 -6.66 4.60 -2.64
C VAL A 100 -6.16 3.96 -3.94
N ILE A 101 -6.59 4.47 -5.09
CA ILE A 101 -6.14 3.96 -6.41
C ILE A 101 -4.62 4.08 -6.56
N ALA A 102 -4.05 5.23 -6.20
CA ALA A 102 -2.61 5.45 -6.24
C ALA A 102 -1.86 4.45 -5.35
N GLN A 103 -2.33 4.25 -4.13
CA GLN A 103 -1.74 3.28 -3.21
C GLN A 103 -1.88 1.83 -3.71
N VAL A 104 -3.01 1.44 -4.27
CA VAL A 104 -3.18 0.10 -4.87
C VAL A 104 -2.15 -0.14 -5.97
N ILE A 105 -1.93 0.83 -6.86
CA ILE A 105 -0.93 0.70 -7.94
C ILE A 105 0.49 0.50 -7.39
N ILE A 106 0.81 1.14 -6.26
CA ILE A 106 2.13 1.06 -5.62
C ILE A 106 2.29 -0.24 -4.82
N ILE A 107 1.25 -0.67 -4.09
CA ILE A 107 1.31 -1.80 -3.15
C ILE A 107 1.13 -3.14 -3.86
N LEU A 108 0.23 -3.21 -4.84
CA LEU A 108 -0.12 -4.45 -5.53
C LEU A 108 1.11 -5.19 -6.10
N PRO A 109 2.05 -4.53 -6.79
CA PRO A 109 3.26 -5.19 -7.28
C PRO A 109 4.10 -5.80 -6.16
N ILE A 110 4.18 -5.12 -5.02
CA ILE A 110 4.95 -5.61 -3.85
C ILE A 110 4.31 -6.89 -3.33
N ILE A 111 2.99 -6.88 -3.10
CA ILE A 111 2.28 -8.06 -2.61
C ILE A 111 2.40 -9.22 -3.60
N VAL A 112 2.23 -8.97 -4.90
CA VAL A 112 2.33 -10.02 -5.92
C VAL A 112 3.73 -10.60 -5.98
N SER A 113 4.77 -9.77 -6.08
CA SER A 113 6.15 -10.22 -6.27
C SER A 113 6.66 -10.98 -5.05
N VAL A 114 6.54 -10.39 -3.86
CA VAL A 114 7.05 -11.00 -2.62
C VAL A 114 6.29 -12.27 -2.27
N SER A 115 4.97 -12.27 -2.45
CA SER A 115 4.15 -13.47 -2.19
C SER A 115 4.39 -14.55 -3.25
N ALA A 116 4.61 -14.20 -4.52
CA ALA A 116 4.87 -15.18 -5.57
C ALA A 116 6.17 -15.95 -5.33
N GLU A 117 7.24 -15.25 -4.94
CA GLU A 117 8.53 -15.85 -4.59
C GLU A 117 8.41 -16.82 -3.40
N LEU A 118 7.73 -16.37 -2.34
CA LEU A 118 7.48 -17.18 -1.15
C LEU A 118 6.66 -18.43 -1.48
N LEU A 119 5.57 -18.27 -2.22
CA LEU A 119 4.67 -19.37 -2.60
C LEU A 119 5.35 -20.34 -3.57
N GLU A 120 6.26 -19.89 -4.44
CA GLU A 120 6.99 -20.76 -5.35
C GLU A 120 7.89 -21.73 -4.60
N ASN A 121 8.56 -21.30 -3.52
CA ASN A 121 9.39 -22.16 -2.69
C ASN A 121 8.53 -23.27 -2.05
N ILE A 122 7.40 -22.92 -1.43
CA ILE A 122 6.49 -23.89 -0.81
C ILE A 122 5.89 -24.81 -1.89
N PHE A 123 5.53 -24.27 -3.05
CA PHE A 123 4.99 -25.08 -4.14
C PHE A 123 5.98 -26.13 -4.64
N GLN A 124 7.27 -25.82 -4.71
CA GLN A 124 8.31 -26.77 -5.12
C GLN A 124 8.42 -27.95 -4.12
N GLU A 125 8.27 -27.69 -2.81
CA GLU A 125 8.26 -28.75 -1.79
C GLU A 125 7.08 -29.73 -1.98
N TYR A 126 5.90 -29.22 -2.38
CA TYR A 126 4.70 -30.05 -2.57
C TYR A 126 4.51 -30.57 -3.99
N LYS A 127 5.40 -30.23 -4.92
CA LYS A 127 5.19 -30.51 -6.34
C LYS A 127 5.00 -32.00 -6.65
N GLU A 128 5.86 -32.87 -6.12
CA GLU A 128 5.78 -34.31 -6.33
C GLU A 128 4.48 -34.90 -5.77
N LEU A 129 4.07 -34.42 -4.58
CA LEU A 129 2.83 -34.83 -3.94
C LEU A 129 1.62 -34.40 -4.77
N PHE A 130 1.58 -33.15 -5.24
CA PHE A 130 0.50 -32.65 -6.08
C PHE A 130 0.41 -33.39 -7.43
N ASP A 131 1.52 -33.79 -8.00
CA ASP A 131 1.58 -34.49 -9.27
C ASP A 131 1.13 -35.96 -9.08
N THR A 132 1.59 -36.64 -8.01
CA THR A 132 1.20 -38.01 -7.67
C THR A 132 -0.31 -38.13 -7.46
N PHE A 133 -0.93 -37.19 -6.75
CA PHE A 133 -2.37 -37.17 -6.50
C PHE A 133 -3.18 -36.44 -7.57
N SER A 134 -2.57 -36.04 -8.67
CA SER A 134 -3.24 -35.33 -9.77
C SER A 134 -4.10 -34.12 -9.28
N VAL A 135 -3.59 -33.38 -8.29
CA VAL A 135 -4.32 -32.28 -7.65
C VAL A 135 -4.57 -31.14 -8.66
N SER A 136 -5.83 -30.68 -8.74
CA SER A 136 -6.19 -29.56 -9.64
C SER A 136 -5.49 -28.25 -9.24
N THR A 137 -5.21 -27.39 -10.23
CA THR A 137 -4.50 -26.12 -10.01
C THR A 137 -5.14 -25.26 -8.92
N LEU A 138 -6.48 -25.15 -8.90
CA LEU A 138 -7.18 -24.35 -7.90
C LEU A 138 -6.93 -24.87 -6.47
N ARG A 139 -6.93 -26.20 -6.29
CA ARG A 139 -6.60 -26.82 -5.00
C ARG A 139 -5.14 -26.59 -4.63
N ARG A 140 -4.20 -26.72 -5.59
CA ARG A 140 -2.78 -26.44 -5.36
C ARG A 140 -2.59 -25.02 -4.83
N VAL A 141 -3.17 -24.01 -5.51
CA VAL A 141 -3.12 -22.59 -5.08
C VAL A 141 -3.72 -22.43 -3.68
N LYS A 142 -4.91 -22.99 -3.44
CA LYS A 142 -5.58 -22.85 -2.13
C LYS A 142 -4.77 -23.50 -1.00
N THR A 143 -4.21 -24.69 -1.21
CA THR A 143 -3.40 -25.39 -0.21
C THR A 143 -2.13 -24.59 0.07
N THR A 144 -1.39 -24.17 -0.96
CA THR A 144 -0.14 -23.41 -0.80
C THR A 144 -0.38 -22.08 -0.09
N LEU A 145 -1.46 -21.34 -0.44
CA LEU A 145 -1.84 -20.11 0.26
C LEU A 145 -2.19 -20.35 1.73
N PHE A 146 -2.90 -21.45 2.02
CA PHE A 146 -3.27 -21.77 3.39
C PHE A 146 -2.06 -22.13 4.25
N ASP A 147 -1.14 -22.92 3.72
CA ASP A 147 0.08 -23.33 4.44
C ASP A 147 1.04 -22.15 4.63
N ALA A 148 1.13 -21.26 3.63
CA ALA A 148 1.93 -20.05 3.68
C ALA A 148 1.33 -18.91 4.52
N ARG A 149 0.12 -19.06 5.07
CA ARG A 149 -0.66 -17.94 5.65
C ARG A 149 0.10 -17.07 6.64
N PHE A 150 0.92 -17.64 7.49
CA PHE A 150 1.70 -16.85 8.47
C PHE A 150 2.81 -16.04 7.79
N SER A 151 3.51 -16.63 6.83
CA SER A 151 4.54 -15.91 6.06
C SER A 151 3.92 -14.86 5.13
N LEU A 152 2.71 -15.12 4.60
CA LEU A 152 1.97 -14.15 3.80
C LEU A 152 1.53 -12.92 4.61
N ILE A 153 1.30 -13.05 5.92
CA ILE A 153 1.04 -11.90 6.79
C ILE A 153 2.22 -10.92 6.71
N THR A 154 3.46 -11.41 6.78
CA THR A 154 4.65 -10.55 6.65
C THR A 154 4.70 -9.83 5.29
N CYS A 155 4.32 -10.51 4.19
CA CYS A 155 4.23 -9.89 2.88
C CYS A 155 3.16 -8.77 2.85
N ILE A 156 2.01 -9.01 3.47
CA ILE A 156 0.93 -8.02 3.58
C ILE A 156 1.36 -6.83 4.44
N LEU A 157 2.02 -7.07 5.57
CA LEU A 157 2.53 -6.02 6.45
C LEU A 157 3.61 -5.18 5.77
N THR A 158 4.45 -5.77 4.91
CA THR A 158 5.38 -5.02 4.06
C THR A 158 4.62 -4.05 3.13
N GLY A 159 3.53 -4.51 2.53
CA GLY A 159 2.64 -3.66 1.74
C GLY A 159 2.01 -2.52 2.56
N LEU A 160 1.58 -2.80 3.80
CA LEU A 160 1.01 -1.79 4.70
C LEU A 160 2.05 -0.73 5.10
N GLY A 161 3.26 -1.16 5.47
CA GLY A 161 4.36 -0.25 5.77
C GLY A 161 4.65 0.69 4.59
N ARG A 162 4.65 0.14 3.37
CA ARG A 162 4.81 0.95 2.14
C ARG A 162 3.67 1.94 1.95
N ALA A 163 2.41 1.53 2.20
CA ALA A 163 1.24 2.40 2.10
C ALA A 163 1.31 3.57 3.07
N LEU A 164 1.59 3.29 4.34
CA LEU A 164 1.62 4.29 5.41
C LEU A 164 2.77 5.29 5.24
N SER A 165 3.88 4.90 4.61
CA SER A 165 5.04 5.76 4.36
C SER A 165 4.95 6.59 3.08
N GLU A 166 3.90 6.40 2.25
CA GLU A 166 3.80 7.07 0.95
C GLU A 166 3.43 8.55 1.07
N VAL A 167 4.22 9.41 0.43
CA VAL A 167 4.04 10.87 0.39
C VAL A 167 3.80 11.35 -1.03
N GLY A 168 4.68 10.97 -1.97
CA GLY A 168 4.82 11.60 -3.28
C GLY A 168 3.60 11.47 -4.16
N ALA A 169 3.07 10.25 -4.32
CA ALA A 169 1.86 10.02 -5.09
C ALA A 169 0.64 10.70 -4.43
N ILE A 170 0.52 10.52 -3.12
CA ILE A 170 -0.64 10.99 -2.34
C ILE A 170 -0.76 12.52 -2.37
N ILE A 171 0.34 13.25 -2.25
CA ILE A 171 0.29 14.73 -2.28
C ILE A 171 -0.15 15.25 -3.65
N ILE A 172 0.28 14.59 -4.74
CA ILE A 172 -0.08 14.99 -6.11
C ILE A 172 -1.56 14.74 -6.39
N VAL A 173 -2.05 13.53 -6.12
CA VAL A 173 -3.44 13.18 -6.46
C VAL A 173 -4.45 13.65 -5.43
N GLY A 174 -4.06 13.75 -4.15
CA GLY A 174 -4.93 14.16 -3.05
C GLY A 174 -4.96 15.65 -2.80
N GLY A 175 -3.89 16.39 -3.13
CA GLY A 175 -3.82 17.86 -2.94
C GLY A 175 -3.72 18.32 -1.49
N ASN A 176 -3.62 17.41 -0.51
CA ASN A 176 -3.47 17.73 0.92
C ASN A 176 -4.51 18.72 1.48
N ILE A 177 -5.79 18.57 1.06
CA ILE A 177 -6.89 19.45 1.43
C ILE A 177 -7.30 19.19 2.89
N VAL A 178 -7.41 20.25 3.69
CA VAL A 178 -7.82 20.20 5.10
C VAL A 178 -9.19 19.55 5.23
N HIS A 179 -9.36 18.67 6.22
CA HIS A 179 -10.59 17.91 6.51
C HIS A 179 -11.10 17.01 5.37
N TYR A 180 -10.31 16.79 4.31
CA TYR A 180 -10.78 15.98 3.18
C TYR A 180 -9.78 14.96 2.64
N THR A 181 -8.55 15.41 2.29
CA THR A 181 -7.51 14.52 1.73
C THR A 181 -6.17 14.62 2.45
N ARG A 182 -6.14 15.34 3.58
CA ARG A 182 -4.93 15.50 4.38
C ARG A 182 -4.63 14.24 5.16
N VAL A 183 -3.45 13.64 4.95
CA VAL A 183 -2.97 12.43 5.62
C VAL A 183 -1.68 12.71 6.40
N MET A 184 -1.28 11.79 7.29
CA MET A 184 -0.12 11.98 8.17
C MET A 184 1.14 12.39 7.42
N THR A 185 1.53 11.63 6.41
CA THR A 185 2.79 11.86 5.66
C THR A 185 2.81 13.17 4.89
N THR A 186 1.70 13.55 4.25
CA THR A 186 1.60 14.81 3.53
C THR A 186 1.55 16.01 4.48
N THR A 187 0.94 15.83 5.66
CA THR A 187 0.89 16.87 6.71
C THR A 187 2.27 17.07 7.33
N ILE A 188 3.00 15.99 7.65
CA ILE A 188 4.37 16.09 8.16
C ILE A 188 5.24 16.91 7.20
N ALA A 189 5.20 16.60 5.90
CA ALA A 189 5.97 17.32 4.89
C ALA A 189 5.59 18.84 4.84
N LEU A 190 4.29 19.14 4.83
CA LEU A 190 3.78 20.51 4.77
C LEU A 190 4.11 21.31 6.04
N GLU A 191 3.80 20.77 7.22
CA GLU A 191 3.96 21.48 8.49
C GLU A 191 5.44 21.67 8.86
N THR A 192 6.31 20.74 8.43
CA THR A 192 7.77 20.91 8.51
C THR A 192 8.22 22.11 7.68
N SER A 193 7.71 22.26 6.45
CA SER A 193 8.05 23.40 5.58
C SER A 193 7.50 24.74 6.09
N ARG A 194 6.41 24.70 6.87
CA ARG A 194 5.80 25.87 7.52
C ARG A 194 6.46 26.25 8.86
N GLY A 195 7.34 25.39 9.39
CA GLY A 195 7.95 25.58 10.71
C GLY A 195 7.07 25.17 11.88
N ASN A 196 5.90 24.56 11.65
CA ASN A 196 5.03 24.01 12.71
C ASN A 196 5.51 22.61 13.12
N LEU A 197 6.66 22.57 13.78
CA LEU A 197 7.33 21.33 14.14
C LEU A 197 6.57 20.53 15.20
N SER A 198 5.75 21.16 16.03
CA SER A 198 4.99 20.45 17.07
C SER A 198 3.98 19.48 16.47
N LEU A 199 3.20 19.89 15.48
CA LEU A 199 2.24 19.03 14.77
C LEU A 199 2.96 17.99 13.92
N ALA A 200 4.03 18.37 13.22
CA ALA A 200 4.82 17.44 12.40
C ALA A 200 5.42 16.32 13.25
N ILE A 201 5.99 16.62 14.42
CA ILE A 201 6.55 15.62 15.34
C ILE A 201 5.44 14.75 15.95
N ALA A 202 4.30 15.32 16.36
CA ALA A 202 3.18 14.57 16.88
C ALA A 202 2.71 13.48 15.90
N LEU A 203 2.48 13.86 14.64
CA LEU A 203 2.11 12.93 13.57
C LEU A 203 3.22 11.92 13.25
N GLY A 204 4.49 12.36 13.29
CA GLY A 204 5.65 11.48 13.10
C GLY A 204 5.75 10.39 14.17
N ILE A 205 5.54 10.74 15.43
CA ILE A 205 5.50 9.76 16.54
C ILE A 205 4.40 8.75 16.33
N ILE A 206 3.18 9.19 15.97
CA ILE A 206 2.04 8.29 15.73
C ILE A 206 2.30 7.40 14.52
N LEU A 207 2.88 7.93 13.45
CA LEU A 207 3.23 7.16 12.27
C LEU A 207 4.24 6.04 12.61
N ILE A 208 5.30 6.37 13.36
CA ILE A 208 6.31 5.39 13.81
C ILE A 208 5.66 4.35 14.72
N LEU A 209 4.84 4.75 15.68
CA LEU A 209 4.13 3.81 16.56
C LEU A 209 3.19 2.90 15.75
N SER A 210 2.51 3.42 14.75
CA SER A 210 1.67 2.63 13.83
C SER A 210 2.49 1.59 13.07
N LEU A 211 3.71 1.94 12.63
CA LEU A 211 4.61 1.04 11.90
C LEU A 211 5.27 -0.01 12.81
N ILE A 212 5.56 0.32 14.07
CA ILE A 212 6.16 -0.63 15.04
C ILE A 212 5.16 -1.72 15.44
N HIS A 213 3.85 -1.42 15.46
CA HIS A 213 2.81 -2.39 15.82
C HIS A 213 2.38 -3.29 14.65
N ILE A 214 2.95 -3.08 13.48
CA ILE A 214 2.79 -3.88 12.26
C ILE A 214 3.88 -4.96 12.20
#